data_2d733e2769cb403469e2b95fbd58f867
#
_entry.id   2d733e2769cb403469e2b95fbd58f867
#
_cell.length_a   1.000
_cell.length_b   1.000
_cell.length_c   1.000
_cell.angle_alpha   90.00
_cell.angle_beta   90.00
_cell.angle_gamma   90.00
#
_symmetry.space_group_name_H-M   'P 1'
#
loop_
_entity.id
_entity.type
_entity.pdbx_description
1 polymer ?
#
loop_
_entity_poly.entity_id
_entity_poly.type
_entity_poly.pdbx_seq_one_letter_code
_entity_poly.pdbx_strand_id
1 'polypeptide(L)'
;VLCPKDYGAYNHQLRHALAARICLLNDDQITADHYSFNAGTYRALIDPGNTGHDFDLGHVLNFIDKVATRPRDVTEEDIKTLQKAGVKDPDIVRLAELNSFMAYQIRLIAGLRLLKGFES
;
A
#
# COMPACT_ATOMS: atom_id res chain seq x y z
N VAL A 1 8.17 3.26 8.19
CA VAL A 1 7.34 3.38 6.99
C VAL A 1 5.87 3.52 7.35
N LEU A 2 5.37 2.68 8.27
CA LEU A 2 3.95 2.72 8.65
C LEU A 2 3.63 3.79 9.70
N CYS A 3 4.56 4.03 10.63
CA CYS A 3 4.40 4.99 11.72
C CYS A 3 5.61 5.92 11.84
N PRO A 4 5.95 6.70 10.80
CA PRO A 4 7.05 7.65 10.88
C PRO A 4 6.69 8.83 11.79
N LYS A 5 7.70 9.54 12.30
CA LYS A 5 7.49 10.78 13.05
C LYS A 5 6.83 11.86 12.20
N ASP A 6 7.32 12.02 10.97
CA ASP A 6 6.75 12.92 9.98
C ASP A 6 6.10 12.08 8.89
N TYR A 7 4.79 12.01 8.90
CA TYR A 7 4.03 11.21 7.94
C TYR A 7 3.63 11.99 6.67
N GLY A 8 3.96 13.29 6.59
CA GLY A 8 3.55 14.12 5.46
C GLY A 8 2.04 14.21 5.30
N ALA A 9 1.55 14.02 4.07
CA ALA A 9 0.12 14.08 3.78
C ALA A 9 -0.66 12.83 4.21
N TYR A 10 0.02 11.72 4.53
CA TYR A 10 -0.62 10.42 4.78
C TYR A 10 -0.40 9.99 6.22
N ASN A 11 -1.48 10.02 7.03
CA ASN A 11 -1.40 9.66 8.43
C ASN A 11 -1.25 8.14 8.62
N HIS A 12 -1.04 7.72 9.87
CA HIS A 12 -0.78 6.31 10.19
C HIS A 12 -1.96 5.40 9.82
N GLN A 13 -3.19 5.85 10.05
CA GLN A 13 -4.39 5.08 9.72
C GLN A 13 -4.48 4.83 8.21
N LEU A 14 -4.25 5.87 7.40
CA LEU A 14 -4.26 5.72 5.95
C LEU A 14 -3.15 4.78 5.48
N ARG A 15 -1.95 4.89 6.04
CA ARG A 15 -0.85 3.99 5.68
C ARG A 15 -1.16 2.53 6.00
N HIS A 16 -1.81 2.26 7.12
CA HIS A 16 -2.25 0.92 7.47
C HIS A 16 -3.32 0.41 6.51
N ALA A 17 -4.27 1.25 6.11
CA ALA A 17 -5.28 0.89 5.11
C ALA A 17 -4.64 0.54 3.77
N LEU A 18 -3.69 1.36 3.31
CA LEU A 18 -2.97 1.11 2.05
C LEU A 18 -2.13 -0.17 2.14
N ALA A 19 -1.48 -0.42 3.27
CA ALA A 19 -0.71 -1.65 3.48
C ALA A 19 -1.62 -2.88 3.38
N ALA A 20 -2.79 -2.86 4.03
CA ALA A 20 -3.76 -3.95 3.96
C ALA A 20 -4.28 -4.15 2.52
N ARG A 21 -4.55 -3.06 1.81
CA ARG A 21 -4.96 -3.11 0.41
C ARG A 21 -3.91 -3.79 -0.47
N ILE A 22 -2.64 -3.44 -0.29
CA ILE A 22 -1.53 -4.07 -1.03
C ILE A 22 -1.49 -5.57 -0.75
N CYS A 23 -1.68 -5.98 0.50
CA CYS A 23 -1.74 -7.39 0.85
C CYS A 23 -2.87 -8.12 0.11
N LEU A 24 -4.08 -7.54 0.06
CA LEU A 24 -5.20 -8.17 -0.65
C LEU A 24 -4.94 -8.25 -2.15
N LEU A 25 -4.30 -7.24 -2.75
CA LEU A 25 -3.93 -7.26 -4.16
C LEU A 25 -2.92 -8.38 -4.46
N ASN A 26 -2.19 -8.86 -3.46
CA ASN A 26 -1.24 -9.96 -3.56
C ASN A 26 -1.77 -11.26 -2.92
N ASP A 27 -3.09 -11.35 -2.73
CA ASP A 27 -3.79 -12.52 -2.19
C ASP A 27 -3.33 -12.95 -0.79
N ASP A 28 -2.87 -11.99 0.02
CA ASP A 28 -2.43 -12.24 1.39
C ASP A 28 -3.45 -11.70 2.40
N GLN A 29 -4.49 -12.48 2.64
CA GLN A 29 -5.58 -12.11 3.56
C GLN A 29 -5.12 -12.04 5.00
N ILE A 30 -4.22 -12.90 5.42
CA ILE A 30 -3.76 -12.96 6.82
C ILE A 30 -3.00 -11.69 7.20
N THR A 31 -2.07 -11.27 6.35
CA THR A 31 -1.31 -10.05 6.59
C THR A 31 -2.20 -8.81 6.42
N ALA A 32 -3.15 -8.85 5.47
CA ALA A 32 -4.12 -7.78 5.31
C ALA A 32 -4.95 -7.58 6.59
N ASP A 33 -5.41 -8.64 7.21
CA ASP A 33 -6.18 -8.57 8.46
C ASP A 33 -5.34 -7.95 9.59
N HIS A 34 -4.07 -8.26 9.65
CA HIS A 34 -3.15 -7.68 10.63
C HIS A 34 -3.07 -6.15 10.49
N TYR A 35 -2.88 -5.65 9.27
CA TYR A 35 -2.77 -4.21 9.04
C TYR A 35 -4.10 -3.47 9.10
N SER A 36 -5.22 -4.14 8.79
CA SER A 36 -6.54 -3.52 8.80
C SER A 36 -6.96 -3.05 10.20
N PHE A 37 -6.36 -3.62 11.24
CA PHE A 37 -6.67 -3.29 12.63
C PHE A 37 -6.52 -1.80 12.95
N ASN A 38 -5.55 -1.13 12.34
CA ASN A 38 -5.23 0.26 12.59
C ASN A 38 -5.65 1.20 11.45
N ALA A 39 -6.51 0.75 10.54
CA ALA A 39 -6.94 1.54 9.38
C ALA A 39 -7.91 2.67 9.74
N GLY A 40 -8.63 2.54 10.85
CA GLY A 40 -9.55 3.59 11.33
C GLY A 40 -10.62 3.95 10.31
N THR A 41 -10.76 5.24 10.02
CA THR A 41 -11.77 5.75 9.08
C THR A 41 -11.49 5.39 7.63
N TYR A 42 -10.29 4.92 7.31
CA TYR A 42 -9.90 4.54 5.94
C TYR A 42 -10.13 3.07 5.63
N ARG A 43 -10.82 2.35 6.48
CA ARG A 43 -11.05 0.91 6.34
C ARG A 43 -11.69 0.53 4.99
N ALA A 44 -12.55 1.38 4.45
CA ALA A 44 -13.19 1.15 3.15
C ALA A 44 -12.17 1.06 2.00
N LEU A 45 -11.01 1.72 2.12
CA LEU A 45 -9.97 1.72 1.10
C LEU A 45 -9.19 0.40 1.02
N ILE A 46 -9.35 -0.49 2.00
CA ILE A 46 -8.70 -1.81 2.00
C ILE A 46 -9.24 -2.67 0.86
N ASP A 47 -10.53 -2.51 0.54
CA ASP A 47 -11.15 -3.23 -0.56
C ASP A 47 -10.55 -2.79 -1.90
N PRO A 48 -9.90 -3.69 -2.67
CA PRO A 48 -9.35 -3.34 -3.98
C PRO A 48 -10.38 -2.82 -4.98
N GLY A 49 -11.65 -3.12 -4.77
CA GLY A 49 -12.74 -2.59 -5.60
C GLY A 49 -13.08 -1.13 -5.32
N ASN A 50 -12.62 -0.57 -4.21
CA ASN A 50 -12.85 0.84 -3.90
C ASN A 50 -11.86 1.70 -4.69
N THR A 51 -12.38 2.69 -5.41
CA THR A 51 -11.57 3.58 -6.26
C THR A 51 -10.94 4.74 -5.49
N GLY A 52 -11.31 4.94 -4.22
CA GLY A 52 -10.81 6.06 -3.40
C GLY A 52 -11.48 7.39 -3.71
N HIS A 53 -12.52 7.40 -4.53
CA HIS A 53 -13.18 8.62 -4.97
C HIS A 53 -13.78 9.42 -3.80
N ASP A 54 -14.40 8.74 -2.84
CA ASP A 54 -15.02 9.36 -1.68
C ASP A 54 -14.01 10.01 -0.72
N PHE A 55 -12.75 9.64 -0.83
CA PHE A 55 -11.66 10.18 0.00
C PHE A 55 -10.75 11.13 -0.77
N ASP A 56 -11.09 11.43 -2.02
CA ASP A 56 -10.25 12.22 -2.92
C ASP A 56 -8.84 11.61 -3.10
N LEU A 57 -8.76 10.29 -3.13
CA LEU A 57 -7.51 9.53 -3.22
C LEU A 57 -7.44 8.65 -4.48
N GLY A 58 -8.26 8.94 -5.49
CA GLY A 58 -8.31 8.12 -6.71
C GLY A 58 -6.96 7.93 -7.38
N HIS A 59 -6.20 9.00 -7.56
CA HIS A 59 -4.86 8.93 -8.19
C HIS A 59 -3.85 8.19 -7.31
N VAL A 60 -3.94 8.37 -5.99
CA VAL A 60 -3.08 7.67 -5.03
C VAL A 60 -3.33 6.18 -5.09
N LEU A 61 -4.59 5.76 -5.07
CA LEU A 61 -4.95 4.33 -5.13
C LEU A 61 -4.55 3.70 -6.47
N ASN A 62 -4.74 4.41 -7.58
CA ASN A 62 -4.30 3.93 -8.90
C ASN A 62 -2.79 3.67 -8.91
N PHE A 63 -2.01 4.58 -8.36
CA PHE A 63 -0.55 4.42 -8.26
C PHE A 63 -0.17 3.24 -7.36
N ILE A 64 -0.76 3.16 -6.17
CA ILE A 64 -0.51 2.07 -5.21
C ILE A 64 -0.82 0.72 -5.85
N ASP A 65 -1.99 0.59 -6.48
CA ASP A 65 -2.42 -0.66 -7.10
C ASP A 65 -1.51 -1.06 -8.25
N LYS A 66 -1.10 -0.11 -9.07
CA LYS A 66 -0.21 -0.38 -10.20
C LYS A 66 1.17 -0.84 -9.74
N VAL A 67 1.75 -0.16 -8.74
CA VAL A 67 3.05 -0.56 -8.20
C VAL A 67 2.96 -1.94 -7.52
N ALA A 68 1.86 -2.23 -6.83
CA ALA A 68 1.68 -3.50 -6.14
C ALA A 68 1.50 -4.68 -7.08
N THR A 69 0.83 -4.48 -8.22
CA THR A 69 0.46 -5.58 -9.12
C THR A 69 1.25 -5.61 -10.43
N ARG A 70 1.69 -4.45 -10.91
CA ARG A 70 2.38 -4.30 -12.19
C ARG A 70 3.54 -3.32 -12.08
N PRO A 71 4.54 -3.58 -11.20
CA PRO A 71 5.62 -2.63 -10.95
C PRO A 71 6.46 -2.30 -12.21
N ARG A 72 6.55 -3.25 -13.15
CA ARG A 72 7.31 -3.03 -14.39
C ARG A 72 6.61 -2.09 -15.36
N ASP A 73 5.31 -1.85 -15.19
CA ASP A 73 4.52 -0.97 -16.05
C ASP A 73 4.51 0.47 -15.54
N VAL A 74 5.10 0.73 -14.37
CA VAL A 74 5.18 2.08 -13.80
C VAL A 74 6.15 2.91 -14.62
N THR A 75 5.69 4.08 -15.06
CA THR A 75 6.47 4.98 -15.90
C THR A 75 6.52 6.39 -15.31
N GLU A 76 7.31 7.26 -15.93
CA GLU A 76 7.37 8.67 -15.57
C GLU A 76 6.00 9.34 -15.66
N GLU A 77 5.13 8.90 -16.56
CA GLU A 77 3.78 9.46 -16.70
C GLU A 77 2.93 9.21 -15.44
N ASP A 78 3.12 8.08 -14.77
CA ASP A 78 2.42 7.80 -13.51
C ASP A 78 2.81 8.81 -12.43
N ILE A 79 4.09 9.17 -12.36
CA ILE A 79 4.60 10.19 -11.44
C ILE A 79 4.01 11.55 -11.78
N LYS A 80 4.02 11.91 -13.05
CA LYS A 80 3.46 13.20 -13.52
C LYS A 80 1.97 13.31 -13.21
N THR A 81 1.22 12.23 -13.32
CA THR A 81 -0.19 12.19 -12.99
C THR A 81 -0.42 12.54 -11.51
N LEU A 82 0.39 11.96 -10.62
CA LEU A 82 0.33 12.29 -9.19
C LEU A 82 0.66 13.77 -8.94
N GLN A 83 1.71 14.28 -9.57
CA GLN A 83 2.11 15.68 -9.44
C GLN A 83 1.00 16.62 -9.88
N LYS A 84 0.36 16.34 -11.00
CA LYS A 84 -0.78 17.13 -11.51
C LYS A 84 -1.98 17.08 -10.56
N ALA A 85 -2.17 15.98 -9.87
CA ALA A 85 -3.22 15.82 -8.87
C ALA A 85 -2.90 16.52 -7.54
N GLY A 86 -1.72 17.14 -7.43
CA GLY A 86 -1.31 17.89 -6.23
C GLY A 86 -0.51 17.10 -5.22
N VAL A 87 -0.10 15.88 -5.55
CA VAL A 87 0.75 15.06 -4.67
C VAL A 87 2.18 15.57 -4.75
N LYS A 88 2.74 15.95 -3.62
CA LYS A 88 4.11 16.49 -3.55
C LYS A 88 5.14 15.36 -3.66
N ASP A 89 6.31 15.69 -4.21
CA ASP A 89 7.37 14.70 -4.42
C ASP A 89 7.74 13.89 -3.17
N PRO A 90 7.91 14.49 -1.98
CA PRO A 90 8.17 13.69 -0.77
C PRO A 90 7.06 12.68 -0.47
N ASP A 91 5.81 13.00 -0.77
CA ASP A 91 4.70 12.08 -0.55
C ASP A 91 4.69 10.96 -1.58
N ILE A 92 5.08 11.23 -2.83
CA ILE A 92 5.25 10.20 -3.86
C ILE A 92 6.33 9.20 -3.41
N VAL A 93 7.43 9.68 -2.88
CA VAL A 93 8.50 8.83 -2.34
C VAL A 93 7.97 7.96 -1.20
N ARG A 94 7.15 8.53 -0.31
CA ARG A 94 6.54 7.78 0.79
C ARG A 94 5.61 6.66 0.30
N LEU A 95 4.84 6.90 -0.75
CA LEU A 95 4.00 5.87 -1.36
C LEU A 95 4.85 4.75 -1.96
N ALA A 96 5.93 5.09 -2.64
CA ALA A 96 6.84 4.11 -3.21
C ALA A 96 7.54 3.29 -2.13
N GLU A 97 7.96 3.92 -1.05
CA GLU A 97 8.56 3.24 0.11
C GLU A 97 7.58 2.28 0.76
N LEU A 98 6.33 2.67 0.92
CA LEU A 98 5.28 1.81 1.47
C LEU A 98 5.11 0.55 0.62
N ASN A 99 5.03 0.71 -0.71
CA ASN A 99 4.93 -0.42 -1.62
C ASN A 99 6.12 -1.37 -1.51
N SER A 100 7.34 -0.82 -1.47
CA SER A 100 8.57 -1.63 -1.36
C SER A 100 8.62 -2.37 -0.03
N PHE A 101 8.26 -1.69 1.05
CA PHE A 101 8.19 -2.30 2.38
C PHE A 101 7.19 -3.46 2.41
N MET A 102 6.00 -3.26 1.86
CA MET A 102 4.97 -4.29 1.85
C MET A 102 5.34 -5.47 0.95
N ALA A 103 5.95 -5.23 -0.20
CA ALA A 103 6.45 -6.30 -1.07
C ALA A 103 7.47 -7.17 -0.35
N TYR A 104 8.39 -6.55 0.38
CA TYR A 104 9.37 -7.27 1.19
C TYR A 104 8.69 -8.08 2.29
N GLN A 105 7.78 -7.47 3.05
CA GLN A 105 7.05 -8.12 4.15
C GLN A 105 6.28 -9.36 3.66
N ILE A 106 5.56 -9.22 2.56
CA ILE A 106 4.78 -10.32 2.01
C ILE A 106 5.68 -11.50 1.64
N ARG A 107 6.82 -11.23 0.98
CA ARG A 107 7.78 -12.27 0.61
C ARG A 107 8.43 -12.92 1.82
N LEU A 108 8.82 -12.13 2.79
CA LEU A 108 9.44 -12.63 4.03
C LEU A 108 8.49 -13.55 4.78
N ILE A 109 7.25 -13.13 4.97
CA ILE A 109 6.23 -13.91 5.68
C ILE A 109 5.93 -15.21 4.92
N ALA A 110 5.79 -15.15 3.61
CA ALA A 110 5.59 -16.33 2.78
C ALA A 110 6.74 -17.32 2.90
N GLY A 111 7.99 -16.81 2.89
CA GLY A 111 9.19 -17.64 3.07
C GLY A 111 9.24 -18.30 4.45
N LEU A 112 8.90 -17.56 5.50
CA LEU A 112 8.86 -18.11 6.87
C LEU A 112 7.79 -19.19 7.01
N ARG A 113 6.63 -19.04 6.38
CA ARG A 113 5.58 -20.05 6.36
C ARG A 113 6.03 -21.34 5.68
N LEU A 114 6.78 -21.23 4.58
CA LEU A 114 7.34 -22.38 3.87
C LEU A 114 8.33 -23.12 4.76
N LEU A 115 9.24 -22.41 5.42
CA LEU A 115 10.20 -23.03 6.36
C LEU A 115 9.49 -23.76 7.49
N LYS A 116 8.46 -23.18 8.05
CA LYS A 116 7.67 -23.79 9.11
C LYS A 116 6.98 -25.06 8.63
N GLY A 117 6.51 -25.09 7.38
CA GLY A 117 5.94 -26.28 6.76
C GLY A 117 6.95 -27.41 6.63
N PHE A 118 8.23 -27.11 6.38
CA PHE A 118 9.29 -28.11 6.32
C PHE A 118 9.67 -28.69 7.69
N GLU A 119 9.51 -27.91 8.74
CA GLU A 119 9.85 -28.34 10.11
C GLU A 119 8.78 -29.22 10.74
N SER A 120 7.58 -29.16 10.22
CA SER A 120 6.45 -29.95 10.71
C SER A 120 6.33 -31.26 9.96
#